data_d0ecae2fb40c4fe9708d336914df1768
#
_entry.id   d0ecae2fb40c4fe9708d336914df1768
#
_cell.length_a   1.000
_cell.length_b   1.000
_cell.length_c   1.000
_cell.angle_alpha   90.00
_cell.angle_beta   90.00
_cell.angle_gamma   90.00
#
_symmetry.space_group_name_H-M   'P 1'
#
loop_
_entity.id
_entity.type
_entity.pdbx_description
1 polymer ?
#
loop_
_entity_poly.entity_id
_entity_poly.type
_entity_poly.pdbx_seq_one_letter_code
_entity_poly.pdbx_strand_id
1 'polypeptide(L)' 'MVKMYKVRLKTPGIQYWVSSFDIHSEELTLTNVTKDAALFDDVDIPFIEGVINETFADGCIVEEV' A
#
# COMPACT_ATOMS: atom_id res chain seq x y z
N MET A 1 -14.28 -16.86 0.84
CA MET A 1 -13.98 -15.73 -0.07
C MET A 1 -12.84 -14.91 0.49
N VAL A 2 -11.80 -14.69 -0.31
CA VAL A 2 -10.63 -13.93 0.15
C VAL A 2 -10.91 -12.44 -0.03
N LYS A 3 -10.71 -11.66 1.04
CA LYS A 3 -10.83 -10.21 0.95
C LYS A 3 -9.54 -9.64 0.40
N MET A 4 -9.65 -8.66 -0.48
CA MET A 4 -8.51 -7.95 -1.06
C MET A 4 -8.55 -6.48 -0.67
N TYR A 5 -7.38 -5.88 -0.59
CA TYR A 5 -7.22 -4.51 -0.13
C TYR A 5 -6.31 -3.73 -1.04
N LYS A 6 -6.56 -2.42 -1.14
CA LYS A 6 -5.64 -1.46 -1.72
C LYS A 6 -5.01 -0.67 -0.58
N VAL A 7 -3.75 -0.32 -0.74
CA VAL A 7 -3.03 0.48 0.25
C VAL A 7 -2.73 1.85 -0.34
N ARG A 8 -3.19 2.89 0.34
CA ARG A 8 -3.02 4.27 -0.09
C ARG A 8 -2.20 5.03 0.95
N LEU A 9 -1.28 5.87 0.49
CA LEU A 9 -0.51 6.72 1.38
C LEU A 9 -1.33 7.94 1.81
N LYS A 10 -1.11 8.37 3.05
CA LYS A 10 -1.69 9.62 3.56
C LYS A 10 -0.78 10.77 3.14
N THR A 11 -1.01 11.29 1.93
CA THR A 11 -0.22 12.40 1.41
C THR A 11 -1.13 13.59 1.13
N PRO A 12 -0.67 14.83 1.38
CA PRO A 12 -1.43 16.01 0.97
C PRO A 12 -1.36 16.18 -0.56
N GLY A 13 -2.45 16.58 -1.18
CA GLY A 13 -2.49 16.80 -2.62
C GLY A 13 -2.70 15.51 -3.39
N ILE A 14 -1.70 15.11 -4.21
CA ILE A 14 -1.81 13.93 -5.05
C ILE A 14 -1.82 12.67 -4.19
N GLN A 15 -2.79 11.78 -4.44
CA GLN A 15 -2.89 10.51 -3.73
C GLN A 15 -2.03 9.46 -4.43
N TYR A 16 -1.29 8.68 -3.63
CA TYR A 16 -0.45 7.60 -4.13
C TYR A 16 -0.93 6.27 -3.55
N TRP A 17 -0.88 5.25 -4.39
CA TRP A 17 -1.27 3.88 -4.06
C TRP A 17 -0.06 2.98 -4.20
N VAL A 18 0.00 1.90 -3.43
CA VAL A 18 1.04 0.89 -3.61
C VAL A 18 0.72 0.07 -4.86
N SER A 19 1.58 0.12 -5.86
CA SER A 19 1.42 -0.64 -7.11
C SER A 19 2.11 -1.99 -7.06
N SER A 20 3.18 -2.13 -6.26
CA SER A 20 3.81 -3.42 -6.03
C SER A 20 4.59 -3.39 -4.72
N PHE A 21 4.79 -4.55 -4.13
CA PHE A 21 5.57 -4.72 -2.91
C PHE A 21 6.31 -6.04 -2.97
N ASP A 22 7.63 -6.00 -2.73
CA ASP A 22 8.46 -7.20 -2.63
C ASP A 22 8.80 -7.43 -1.16
N ILE A 23 8.27 -8.52 -0.59
CA ILE A 23 8.44 -8.84 0.81
C ILE A 23 9.90 -9.19 1.16
N HIS A 24 10.67 -9.70 0.19
CA HIS A 24 12.06 -10.08 0.42
C HIS A 24 13.00 -8.88 0.49
N SER A 25 12.81 -7.91 -0.40
CA SER A 25 13.64 -6.69 -0.45
C SER A 25 13.00 -5.52 0.30
N GLU A 26 11.74 -5.64 0.68
CA GLU A 26 10.94 -4.58 1.30
C GLU A 26 10.82 -3.34 0.39
N GLU A 27 10.86 -3.56 -0.93
CA GLU A 27 10.72 -2.48 -1.90
C GLU A 27 9.26 -2.25 -2.26
N LEU A 28 8.87 -0.98 -2.25
CA LEU A 28 7.54 -0.55 -2.67
C LEU A 28 7.63 0.24 -3.96
N THR A 29 6.65 0.03 -4.84
CA THR A 29 6.45 0.89 -6.00
C THR A 29 5.11 1.59 -5.85
N LEU A 30 5.09 2.89 -6.11
CA LEU A 30 3.90 3.73 -5.95
C LEU A 30 3.37 4.18 -7.30
N THR A 31 2.06 4.41 -7.35
CA THR A 31 1.40 4.97 -8.52
C THR A 31 0.37 5.99 -8.08
N ASN A 32 0.14 7.02 -8.90
CA ASN A 32 -0.94 7.99 -8.67
C ASN A 32 -2.20 7.63 -9.47
N VAL A 33 -2.20 6.49 -10.15
CA VAL A 33 -3.34 6.02 -10.93
C VAL A 33 -4.03 4.90 -10.16
N THR A 34 -5.27 5.13 -9.71
CA THR A 34 -6.01 4.20 -8.86
C THR A 34 -6.15 2.81 -9.49
N LYS A 35 -6.39 2.73 -10.79
CA LYS A 35 -6.55 1.44 -11.46
C LYS A 35 -5.28 0.60 -11.51
N ASP A 36 -4.11 1.24 -11.33
CA ASP A 36 -2.83 0.54 -11.31
C ASP A 36 -2.45 0.09 -9.90
N ALA A 37 -3.24 0.43 -8.89
CA ALA A 37 -3.01 -0.02 -7.52
C ALA A 37 -3.13 -1.53 -7.44
N ALA A 38 -2.15 -2.16 -6.78
CA ALA A 38 -2.18 -3.61 -6.59
C ALA A 38 -3.19 -3.99 -5.52
N LEU A 39 -3.69 -5.21 -5.60
CA LEU A 39 -4.55 -5.79 -4.56
C LEU A 39 -3.70 -6.69 -3.68
N PHE A 40 -3.88 -6.57 -2.38
CA PHE A 40 -3.14 -7.34 -1.39
C PHE A 40 -4.13 -8.09 -0.49
N ASP A 41 -3.72 -9.25 0.00
CA ASP A 41 -4.53 -9.97 0.99
C ASP A 41 -4.17 -9.50 2.41
N ASP A 42 -4.93 -10.00 3.40
CA ASP A 42 -4.75 -9.58 4.78
C ASP A 42 -3.40 -10.02 5.37
N VAL A 43 -2.77 -11.04 4.80
CA VAL A 43 -1.46 -11.51 5.27
C VAL A 43 -0.35 -10.52 4.93
N ASP A 44 -0.43 -9.90 3.74
CA ASP A 44 0.59 -8.96 3.27
C ASP A 44 0.46 -7.56 3.91
N ILE A 45 -0.73 -7.18 4.34
CA ILE A 45 -1.00 -5.83 4.84
C ILE A 45 -0.08 -5.43 6.00
N PRO A 46 0.14 -6.25 7.06
CA PRO A 46 1.03 -5.84 8.15
C PRO A 46 2.45 -5.54 7.71
N PHE A 47 2.97 -6.28 6.74
CA PHE A 47 4.33 -6.05 6.21
C PHE A 47 4.40 -4.74 5.45
N ILE A 48 3.40 -4.46 4.62
CA ILE A 48 3.33 -3.22 3.84
C ILE A 48 3.20 -2.02 4.78
N GLU A 49 2.32 -2.11 5.76
CA GLU A 49 2.14 -1.05 6.76
C GLU A 49 3.44 -0.77 7.52
N GLY A 50 4.18 -1.82 7.89
CA GLY A 50 5.46 -1.67 8.58
C GLY A 50 6.47 -0.89 7.77
N VAL A 51 6.63 -1.23 6.48
CA VAL A 51 7.55 -0.53 5.58
C VAL A 51 7.13 0.93 5.39
N ILE A 52 5.82 1.17 5.20
CA ILE A 52 5.32 2.53 5.01
C ILE A 52 5.52 3.37 6.26
N ASN A 53 5.25 2.81 7.44
CA ASN A 53 5.41 3.56 8.70
C ASN A 53 6.86 3.92 8.97
N GLU A 54 7.82 3.10 8.52
CA GLU A 54 9.23 3.41 8.65
C GLU A 54 9.69 4.51 7.68
N THR A 55 9.06 4.58 6.51
CA THR A 55 9.46 5.47 5.43
C THR A 55 8.67 6.78 5.41
N PHE A 56 7.38 6.72 5.72
CA PHE A 56 6.47 7.86 5.62
C PHE A 56 5.84 8.14 7.00
N ALA A 57 6.00 9.38 7.47
CA ALA A 57 5.57 9.77 8.81
C ALA A 57 4.06 9.69 9.02
N ASP A 58 3.27 9.93 7.98
CA ASP A 58 1.82 10.00 8.09
C ASP A 58 1.12 8.64 7.96
N GLY A 59 1.88 7.59 7.61
CA GLY A 59 1.33 6.24 7.48
C GLY A 59 0.52 6.02 6.24
N CYS A 60 -0.40 5.05 6.31
CA CYS A 60 -1.20 4.66 5.14
C CYS A 60 -2.65 4.40 5.53
N ILE A 61 -3.50 4.31 4.50
CA ILE A 61 -4.90 3.92 4.64
C ILE A 61 -5.08 2.62 3.86
N VAL A 62 -5.66 1.61 4.52
CA VAL A 62 -5.97 0.32 3.89
C VAL A 62 -7.46 0.32 3.56
N GLU A 63 -7.76 0.11 2.28
CA GLU A 63 -9.13 0.13 1.78
C GLU A 63 -9.53 -1.26 1.28
N GLU A 64 -10.64 -1.81 1.80
CA GLU A 64 -11.18 -3.07 1.31
C GLU A 64 -11.84 -2.85 -0.06
N VAL A 65 -11.55 -3.75 -0.97
CA VAL A 65 -12.08 -3.71 -2.33
C VAL A 65 -13.31 -4.59 -2.46
#